data_47f8ed2725a872f18fc176a14258ba5f
#
_entry.id   47f8ed2725a872f18fc176a14258ba5f
#
_cell.length_a   1.000
_cell.length_b   1.000
_cell.length_c   1.000
_cell.angle_alpha   90.00
_cell.angle_beta   90.00
_cell.angle_gamma   90.00
#
_symmetry.space_group_name_H-M   'P 1'
#
loop_
_entity.id
_entity.type
_entity.pdbx_description
1 polymer ?
#
loop_
_entity_poly.entity_id
_entity_poly.type
_entity_poly.pdbx_seq_one_letter_code
_entity_poly.pdbx_strand_id
1 'polypeptide(L)'
;EIGSGLVGSEMCIRDRNLIVLNRGRRDGVAEEMAVLSSDGAMAGYVVDCTERYAVAMSVLNTSFRASGKLAGSDYFGSIYWDGGDQHTVVLDELSKYADPQPGQEVVTTGFSQYFPADVLIGWVESAHLNETRTAYRVHVRLAAEMTRLTDVILVENRDLTEVRELQNSEKVEQHTRQNR
;
A
#
# COMPACT_ATOMS: atom_id res chain seq x y z
N GLU A 1 -6.76 14.12 -3.86
CA GLU A 1 -5.79 14.00 -4.95
C GLU A 1 -4.91 15.24 -4.95
N ILE A 2 -3.61 15.07 -4.67
CA ILE A 2 -2.63 16.17 -4.70
C ILE A 2 -1.67 15.87 -5.84
N GLY A 3 -1.93 16.41 -7.00
CA GLY A 3 -1.08 16.57 -8.18
C GLY A 3 -0.09 15.46 -8.56
N SER A 4 0.21 15.35 -9.83
CA SER A 4 1.25 14.48 -10.36
C SER A 4 2.65 14.99 -10.03
N GLY A 5 3.52 14.13 -9.50
CA GLY A 5 4.94 14.39 -9.28
C GLY A 5 5.81 13.58 -10.24
N LEU A 6 6.86 14.19 -10.78
CA LEU A 6 7.87 13.47 -11.54
C LEU A 6 8.73 12.64 -10.59
N VAL A 7 8.94 11.37 -10.92
CA VAL A 7 9.84 10.47 -10.19
C VAL A 7 11.23 10.59 -10.76
N GLY A 8 12.19 11.03 -9.95
CA GLY A 8 13.60 10.81 -10.21
C GLY A 8 13.96 9.41 -9.68
N SER A 9 13.97 8.39 -10.54
CA SER A 9 14.30 7.05 -10.09
C SER A 9 15.79 6.85 -10.02
N GLU A 10 16.37 6.88 -8.82
CA GLU A 10 17.52 6.02 -8.53
C GLU A 10 17.02 4.75 -7.84
N MET A 11 16.61 3.79 -8.65
CA MET A 11 16.26 2.47 -8.15
C MET A 11 17.55 1.71 -7.83
N CYS A 12 18.03 1.82 -6.59
CA CYS A 12 19.04 0.92 -6.06
C CYS A 12 18.41 -0.47 -5.88
N ILE A 13 18.76 -1.36 -6.80
CA ILE A 13 18.34 -2.78 -6.82
C ILE A 13 19.02 -3.50 -5.67
N ARG A 14 18.42 -3.48 -4.47
CA ARG A 14 18.59 -4.47 -3.38
C ARG A 14 17.63 -4.15 -2.24
N ASP A 15 16.69 -5.08 -1.97
CA ASP A 15 15.89 -5.27 -0.73
C ASP A 15 15.19 -4.04 -0.09
N ARG A 16 15.62 -2.82 -0.40
CA ARG A 16 15.13 -1.56 0.16
C ARG A 16 14.92 -0.52 -0.95
N ASN A 17 14.00 -0.82 -1.87
CA ASN A 17 13.69 0.09 -2.96
C ASN A 17 12.92 1.30 -2.42
N LEU A 18 13.48 2.49 -2.62
CA LEU A 18 12.88 3.77 -2.29
C LEU A 18 12.62 4.55 -3.58
N ILE A 19 11.56 5.33 -3.58
CA ILE A 19 11.17 6.23 -4.68
C ILE A 19 11.43 7.65 -4.20
N VAL A 20 12.26 8.42 -4.93
CA VAL A 20 12.48 9.84 -4.65
C VAL A 20 11.54 10.66 -5.52
N LEU A 21 10.77 11.53 -4.90
CA LEU A 21 9.82 12.43 -5.55
C LEU A 21 10.37 13.86 -5.55
N ASN A 22 10.28 14.56 -6.68
CA ASN A 22 10.65 15.97 -6.81
C ASN A 22 9.53 16.93 -6.35
N ARG A 23 8.73 16.51 -5.38
CA ARG A 23 7.69 17.25 -4.69
C ARG A 23 7.87 17.09 -3.19
N GLY A 24 7.58 18.15 -2.44
CA GLY A 24 7.74 18.16 -1.01
C GLY A 24 6.61 18.91 -0.29
N ARG A 25 6.85 19.29 0.97
CA ARG A 25 5.83 19.97 1.80
C ARG A 25 5.25 21.22 1.17
N ARG A 26 6.06 22.00 0.46
CA ARG A 26 5.57 23.20 -0.27
C ARG A 26 4.57 22.86 -1.37
N ASP A 27 4.58 21.65 -1.87
CA ASP A 27 3.67 21.16 -2.92
C ASP A 27 2.47 20.38 -2.31
N GLY A 28 2.35 20.36 -0.98
CA GLY A 28 1.27 19.67 -0.24
C GLY A 28 1.57 18.21 0.08
N VAL A 29 2.82 17.75 -0.11
CA VAL A 29 3.20 16.37 0.23
C VAL A 29 3.37 16.23 1.74
N ALA A 30 2.79 15.19 2.30
CA ALA A 30 2.92 14.80 3.69
C ALA A 30 3.34 13.33 3.82
N GLU A 31 3.89 12.99 4.97
CA GLU A 31 4.17 11.61 5.34
C GLU A 31 2.87 10.78 5.33
N GLU A 32 3.01 9.49 5.06
CA GLU A 32 1.90 8.52 5.00
C GLU A 32 0.96 8.68 3.80
N MET A 33 1.15 9.65 2.91
CA MET A 33 0.40 9.72 1.66
C MET A 33 0.66 8.48 0.80
N ALA A 34 -0.41 7.92 0.23
CA ALA A 34 -0.31 6.86 -0.77
C ALA A 34 0.35 7.38 -2.05
N VAL A 35 1.23 6.57 -2.61
CA VAL A 35 1.84 6.78 -3.92
C VAL A 35 1.24 5.78 -4.90
N LEU A 36 0.57 6.27 -5.91
CA LEU A 36 -0.05 5.48 -6.97
C LEU A 36 0.66 5.75 -8.28
N SER A 37 0.65 4.77 -9.19
CA SER A 37 1.08 4.99 -10.57
C SER A 37 0.15 5.96 -11.30
N SER A 38 0.54 6.42 -12.48
CA SER A 38 -0.31 7.26 -13.34
C SER A 38 -1.69 6.64 -13.65
N ASP A 39 -1.76 5.32 -13.64
CA ASP A 39 -2.99 4.54 -13.86
C ASP A 39 -3.79 4.28 -12.58
N GLY A 40 -3.35 4.84 -11.45
CA GLY A 40 -4.04 4.72 -10.15
C GLY A 40 -3.76 3.43 -9.39
N ALA A 41 -2.77 2.63 -9.81
CA ALA A 41 -2.39 1.41 -9.11
C ALA A 41 -1.38 1.68 -7.97
N MET A 42 -1.41 0.84 -6.94
CA MET A 42 -0.54 0.96 -5.78
C MET A 42 0.94 0.85 -6.15
N ALA A 43 1.74 1.86 -5.79
CA ALA A 43 3.19 1.88 -6.01
C ALA A 43 4.01 2.00 -4.72
N GLY A 44 3.45 2.61 -3.65
CA GLY A 44 4.15 2.79 -2.38
C GLY A 44 3.45 3.81 -1.47
N TYR A 45 4.14 4.30 -0.46
CA TYR A 45 3.68 5.39 0.41
C TYR A 45 4.84 6.27 0.88
N VAL A 46 4.58 7.55 1.13
CA VAL A 46 5.57 8.54 1.57
C VAL A 46 6.02 8.23 3.00
N VAL A 47 7.33 8.12 3.21
CA VAL A 47 7.93 7.86 4.52
C VAL A 47 8.54 9.10 5.16
N ASP A 48 9.02 10.05 4.33
CA ASP A 48 9.58 11.32 4.81
C ASP A 48 9.53 12.37 3.71
N CYS A 49 9.47 13.65 4.08
CA CYS A 49 9.49 14.74 3.11
C CYS A 49 10.18 15.99 3.67
N THR A 50 10.90 16.66 2.77
CA THR A 50 11.45 17.99 2.95
C THR A 50 10.56 19.05 2.29
N GLU A 51 10.98 20.32 2.29
CA GLU A 51 10.24 21.36 1.57
C GLU A 51 10.09 21.10 0.07
N ARG A 52 11.07 20.44 -0.56
CA ARG A 52 11.17 20.31 -2.02
C ARG A 52 11.09 18.86 -2.54
N TYR A 53 11.36 17.89 -1.70
CA TYR A 53 11.47 16.47 -2.06
C TYR A 53 10.76 15.60 -1.05
N ALA A 54 10.33 14.44 -1.49
CA ALA A 54 9.85 13.39 -0.61
C ALA A 54 10.48 12.04 -0.97
N VAL A 55 10.53 11.16 0.00
CA VAL A 55 10.97 9.79 -0.16
C VAL A 55 9.79 8.87 0.16
N ALA A 56 9.51 7.96 -0.74
CA ALA A 56 8.46 6.96 -0.56
C ALA A 56 9.06 5.54 -0.50
N MET A 57 8.47 4.70 0.33
CA MET A 57 8.74 3.27 0.35
C MET A 57 8.01 2.62 -0.82
N SER A 58 8.74 1.97 -1.71
CA SER A 58 8.18 1.23 -2.83
C SER A 58 7.46 -0.03 -2.36
N VAL A 59 6.44 -0.46 -3.09
CA VAL A 59 5.82 -1.77 -2.93
C VAL A 59 6.83 -2.92 -3.09
N LEU A 60 7.92 -2.70 -3.85
CA LEU A 60 9.05 -3.61 -4.01
C LEU A 60 10.13 -3.43 -2.92
N ASN A 61 9.75 -3.06 -1.72
CA ASN A 61 10.62 -3.02 -0.56
C ASN A 61 10.25 -4.16 0.39
N THR A 62 11.22 -4.93 0.86
CA THR A 62 10.97 -6.08 1.75
C THR A 62 10.37 -5.70 3.10
N SER A 63 10.49 -4.42 3.49
CA SER A 63 9.85 -3.86 4.69
C SER A 63 8.45 -3.30 4.42
N PHE A 64 8.03 -3.23 3.13
CA PHE A 64 6.70 -2.73 2.78
C PHE A 64 5.61 -3.67 3.30
N ARG A 65 4.57 -3.10 3.88
CA ARG A 65 3.37 -3.84 4.31
C ARG A 65 2.13 -3.03 4.00
N ALA A 66 1.13 -3.70 3.45
CA ALA A 66 -0.19 -3.15 3.23
C ALA A 66 -1.25 -4.23 3.49
N SER A 67 -2.50 -3.85 3.50
CA SER A 67 -3.61 -4.79 3.59
C SER A 67 -4.37 -4.83 2.26
N GLY A 68 -4.54 -6.03 1.73
CA GLY A 68 -5.23 -6.28 0.47
C GLY A 68 -6.38 -7.28 0.61
N LYS A 69 -7.34 -7.19 -0.29
CA LYS A 69 -8.48 -8.11 -0.41
C LYS A 69 -8.74 -8.49 -1.87
N LEU A 70 -9.42 -9.57 -2.09
CA LEU A 70 -9.99 -9.88 -3.40
C LEU A 70 -11.16 -8.92 -3.68
N ALA A 71 -11.20 -8.35 -4.87
CA ALA A 71 -12.27 -7.44 -5.25
C ALA A 71 -13.65 -8.14 -5.16
N GLY A 72 -14.62 -7.46 -4.57
CA GLY A 72 -15.96 -7.99 -4.33
C GLY A 72 -16.06 -9.01 -3.19
N SER A 73 -15.02 -9.15 -2.37
CA SER A 73 -14.95 -10.06 -1.23
C SER A 73 -14.58 -9.32 0.05
N ASP A 74 -14.99 -9.86 1.19
CA ASP A 74 -14.61 -9.38 2.52
C ASP A 74 -13.33 -10.06 3.05
N TYR A 75 -12.80 -11.06 2.32
CA TYR A 75 -11.59 -11.76 2.72
C TYR A 75 -10.36 -10.92 2.39
N PHE A 76 -9.57 -10.64 3.40
CA PHE A 76 -8.36 -9.82 3.31
C PHE A 76 -7.13 -10.54 3.86
N GLY A 77 -5.96 -10.01 3.55
CA GLY A 77 -4.68 -10.52 4.02
C GLY A 77 -3.60 -9.43 3.95
N SER A 78 -2.38 -9.83 4.25
CA SER A 78 -1.20 -8.97 4.22
C SER A 78 -0.53 -8.97 2.84
N ILE A 79 -0.26 -7.79 2.30
CA ILE A 79 0.53 -7.58 1.08
C ILE A 79 1.97 -7.28 1.46
N TYR A 80 2.89 -8.01 0.86
CA TYR A 80 4.33 -7.74 0.95
C TYR A 80 5.08 -8.24 -0.30
N TRP A 81 6.28 -7.72 -0.51
CA TRP A 81 7.22 -8.22 -1.49
C TRP A 81 8.22 -9.17 -0.83
N ASP A 82 8.46 -10.32 -1.43
CA ASP A 82 9.35 -11.37 -0.92
C ASP A 82 10.82 -11.21 -1.34
N GLY A 83 11.12 -10.15 -2.12
CA GLY A 83 12.46 -9.91 -2.66
C GLY A 83 12.76 -10.64 -3.97
N GLY A 84 11.76 -11.32 -4.53
CA GLY A 84 11.88 -12.10 -5.77
C GLY A 84 11.59 -11.29 -7.04
N ASP A 85 10.56 -11.67 -7.78
CA ASP A 85 10.18 -11.02 -9.01
C ASP A 85 9.66 -9.59 -8.76
N GLN A 86 10.14 -8.63 -9.57
CA GLN A 86 9.73 -7.21 -9.51
C GLN A 86 8.32 -6.95 -10.03
N HIS A 87 7.68 -7.92 -10.63
CA HIS A 87 6.32 -7.81 -11.17
C HIS A 87 5.26 -8.44 -10.27
N THR A 88 5.68 -9.09 -9.18
CA THR A 88 4.76 -9.80 -8.29
C THR A 88 4.96 -9.43 -6.83
N VAL A 89 3.86 -9.45 -6.08
CA VAL A 89 3.83 -9.37 -4.62
C VAL A 89 3.04 -10.53 -4.05
N VAL A 90 3.17 -10.75 -2.77
CA VAL A 90 2.47 -11.81 -2.06
C VAL A 90 1.30 -11.22 -1.27
N LEU A 91 0.11 -11.78 -1.45
CA LEU A 91 -1.01 -11.63 -0.53
C LEU A 91 -1.07 -12.88 0.33
N ASP A 92 -0.66 -12.76 1.58
CA ASP A 92 -0.58 -13.86 2.55
C ASP A 92 -1.71 -13.79 3.58
N GLU A 93 -1.91 -14.90 4.28
CA GLU A 93 -2.94 -15.06 5.32
C GLU A 93 -4.38 -14.87 4.83
N LEU A 94 -4.61 -15.02 3.52
CA LEU A 94 -5.95 -14.96 2.97
C LEU A 94 -6.76 -16.22 3.40
N SER A 95 -7.95 -16.03 3.94
CA SER A 95 -8.80 -17.13 4.43
C SER A 95 -8.95 -18.25 3.41
N LYS A 96 -8.90 -19.51 3.87
CA LYS A 96 -9.14 -20.69 3.03
C LYS A 96 -10.52 -20.71 2.33
N TYR A 97 -11.47 -19.90 2.80
CA TYR A 97 -12.80 -19.78 2.22
C TYR A 97 -12.88 -18.72 1.11
N ALA A 98 -11.80 -18.02 0.85
CA ALA A 98 -11.76 -16.93 -0.15
C ALA A 98 -11.77 -17.44 -1.60
N ASP A 99 -11.30 -18.66 -1.85
CA ASP A 99 -11.24 -19.33 -3.16
C ASP A 99 -10.70 -18.41 -4.28
N PRO A 100 -9.46 -17.92 -4.16
CA PRO A 100 -8.90 -16.96 -5.11
C PRO A 100 -8.75 -17.59 -6.51
N GLN A 101 -9.29 -16.91 -7.52
CA GLN A 101 -9.24 -17.37 -8.91
C GLN A 101 -8.18 -16.59 -9.71
N PRO A 102 -7.39 -17.24 -10.59
CA PRO A 102 -6.47 -16.55 -11.48
C PRO A 102 -7.16 -15.46 -12.29
N GLY A 103 -6.54 -14.28 -12.35
CA GLY A 103 -7.07 -13.09 -13.01
C GLY A 103 -8.05 -12.25 -12.18
N GLN A 104 -8.40 -12.68 -10.98
CA GLN A 104 -9.23 -11.91 -10.05
C GLN A 104 -8.46 -10.68 -9.55
N GLU A 105 -9.14 -9.53 -9.48
CA GLU A 105 -8.54 -8.29 -8.99
C GLU A 105 -8.26 -8.35 -7.48
N VAL A 106 -7.12 -7.78 -7.10
CA VAL A 106 -6.71 -7.57 -5.72
C VAL A 106 -6.62 -6.07 -5.48
N VAL A 107 -7.32 -5.59 -4.45
CA VAL A 107 -7.41 -4.17 -4.10
C VAL A 107 -7.07 -3.94 -2.63
N THR A 108 -6.79 -2.69 -2.25
CA THR A 108 -6.57 -2.32 -0.86
C THR A 108 -7.86 -2.40 -0.04
N THR A 109 -7.74 -2.69 1.25
CA THR A 109 -8.90 -2.81 2.15
C THR A 109 -9.41 -1.48 2.69
N GLY A 110 -8.58 -0.42 2.68
CA GLY A 110 -8.84 0.81 3.42
C GLY A 110 -8.55 0.72 4.93
N PHE A 111 -8.20 -0.46 5.45
CA PHE A 111 -7.74 -0.60 6.85
C PHE A 111 -6.26 -0.24 7.02
N SER A 112 -5.55 -0.04 5.91
CA SER A 112 -4.16 0.39 5.90
C SER A 112 -4.05 1.86 6.32
N GLN A 113 -2.99 2.17 7.05
CA GLN A 113 -2.62 3.53 7.46
C GLN A 113 -2.37 4.48 6.27
N TYR A 114 -2.10 3.93 5.09
CA TYR A 114 -1.59 4.68 3.94
C TYR A 114 -2.59 4.75 2.80
N PHE A 115 -3.28 3.65 2.51
CA PHE A 115 -4.10 3.53 1.30
C PHE A 115 -5.58 3.67 1.61
N PRO A 116 -6.33 4.47 0.83
CA PRO A 116 -7.78 4.40 0.83
C PRO A 116 -8.25 3.00 0.35
N ALA A 117 -9.52 2.68 0.56
CA ALA A 117 -10.11 1.45 0.06
C ALA A 117 -10.12 1.39 -1.47
N ASP A 118 -10.12 0.16 -1.99
CA ASP A 118 -10.35 -0.16 -3.39
C ASP A 118 -9.32 0.41 -4.39
N VAL A 119 -8.11 0.73 -3.93
CA VAL A 119 -6.97 1.01 -4.81
C VAL A 119 -6.48 -0.30 -5.41
N LEU A 120 -6.35 -0.35 -6.73
CA LEU A 120 -5.88 -1.54 -7.45
C LEU A 120 -4.43 -1.88 -7.06
N ILE A 121 -4.19 -3.13 -6.66
CA ILE A 121 -2.86 -3.69 -6.42
C ILE A 121 -2.42 -4.47 -7.65
N GLY A 122 -3.28 -5.34 -8.16
CA GLY A 122 -3.00 -6.17 -9.31
C GLY A 122 -4.01 -7.31 -9.46
N TRP A 123 -3.56 -8.41 -10.04
CA TRP A 123 -4.39 -9.58 -10.33
C TRP A 123 -3.77 -10.85 -9.77
N VAL A 124 -4.61 -11.76 -9.32
CA VAL A 124 -4.19 -13.10 -8.89
C VAL A 124 -3.49 -13.81 -10.04
N GLU A 125 -2.25 -14.18 -9.86
CA GLU A 125 -1.48 -15.00 -10.81
C GLU A 125 -1.56 -16.47 -10.42
N SER A 126 -1.33 -16.79 -9.15
CA SER A 126 -1.47 -18.13 -8.61
C SER A 126 -1.81 -18.09 -7.12
N ALA A 127 -2.43 -19.14 -6.62
CA ALA A 127 -2.80 -19.27 -5.22
C ALA A 127 -2.51 -20.68 -4.72
N HIS A 128 -1.91 -20.77 -3.55
CA HIS A 128 -1.58 -22.04 -2.90
C HIS A 128 -2.00 -22.00 -1.44
N LEU A 129 -2.62 -23.08 -0.96
CA LEU A 129 -2.86 -23.24 0.47
C LEU A 129 -1.52 -23.42 1.20
N ASN A 130 -1.41 -22.82 2.37
CA ASN A 130 -0.27 -23.03 3.26
C ASN A 130 -0.22 -24.50 3.74
N GLU A 131 0.88 -24.91 4.37
CA GLU A 131 1.09 -26.29 4.83
C GLU A 131 -0.02 -26.79 5.76
N THR A 132 -0.58 -25.91 6.58
CA THR A 132 -1.67 -26.21 7.51
C THR A 132 -3.06 -26.19 6.87
N ARG A 133 -3.16 -25.80 5.61
CA ARG A 133 -4.42 -25.63 4.85
C ARG A 133 -5.44 -24.72 5.53
N THR A 134 -4.96 -23.70 6.22
CA THR A 134 -5.80 -22.73 6.93
C THR A 134 -5.94 -21.41 6.18
N ALA A 135 -4.95 -21.07 5.35
CA ALA A 135 -4.91 -19.82 4.60
C ALA A 135 -4.27 -20.02 3.22
N TYR A 136 -4.60 -19.16 2.29
CA TYR A 136 -3.95 -19.04 1.00
C TYR A 136 -2.76 -18.08 1.07
N ARG A 137 -1.70 -18.44 0.35
CA ARG A 137 -0.65 -17.56 -0.13
C ARG A 137 -0.87 -17.33 -1.61
N VAL A 138 -1.10 -16.10 -2.00
CA VAL A 138 -1.47 -15.71 -3.36
C VAL A 138 -0.36 -14.86 -3.95
N HIS A 139 0.14 -15.25 -5.12
CA HIS A 139 1.01 -14.40 -5.92
C HIS A 139 0.14 -13.46 -6.74
N VAL A 140 0.38 -12.17 -6.57
CA VAL A 140 -0.38 -11.09 -7.20
C VAL A 140 0.54 -10.38 -8.19
N ARG A 141 0.18 -10.40 -9.47
CA ARG A 141 0.85 -9.63 -10.49
C ARG A 141 0.49 -8.16 -10.34
N LEU A 142 1.49 -7.32 -10.13
CA LEU A 142 1.28 -5.88 -9.94
C LEU A 142 0.64 -5.23 -11.17
N ALA A 143 -0.29 -4.31 -10.93
CA ALA A 143 -0.84 -3.44 -11.97
C ALA A 143 0.12 -2.28 -12.31
N ALA A 144 0.84 -1.77 -11.30
CA ALA A 144 1.84 -0.73 -11.51
C ALA A 144 3.10 -1.31 -12.18
N GLU A 145 3.54 -0.70 -13.29
CA GLU A 145 4.81 -1.03 -13.94
C GLU A 145 5.96 -0.33 -13.18
N MET A 146 6.45 -0.98 -12.13
CA MET A 146 7.42 -0.40 -11.20
C MET A 146 8.78 -0.08 -11.86
N THR A 147 9.14 -0.77 -12.94
CA THR A 147 10.39 -0.55 -13.68
C THR A 147 10.34 0.69 -14.58
N ARG A 148 9.15 1.22 -14.83
CA ARG A 148 8.89 2.39 -15.70
C ARG A 148 8.07 3.47 -15.00
N LEU A 149 8.14 3.53 -13.68
CA LEU A 149 7.40 4.52 -12.91
C LEU A 149 8.01 5.91 -13.16
N THR A 150 7.37 6.73 -14.00
CA THR A 150 7.81 8.09 -14.36
C THR A 150 7.01 9.16 -13.63
N ASP A 151 5.70 8.97 -13.55
CA ASP A 151 4.77 9.88 -12.90
C ASP A 151 3.97 9.13 -11.84
N VAL A 152 3.69 9.82 -10.74
CA VAL A 152 2.90 9.27 -9.64
C VAL A 152 1.80 10.23 -9.21
N ILE A 153 0.74 9.66 -8.67
CA ILE A 153 -0.35 10.39 -8.02
C ILE A 153 -0.18 10.21 -6.51
N LEU A 154 -0.19 11.31 -5.77
CA LEU A 154 -0.18 11.29 -4.32
C LEU A 154 -1.60 11.45 -3.80
N VAL A 155 -1.99 10.56 -2.90
CA VAL A 155 -3.35 10.54 -2.33
C VAL A 155 -3.26 10.55 -0.81
N GLU A 156 -3.96 11.49 -0.20
CA GLU A 156 -4.15 11.54 1.25
C GLU A 156 -5.36 10.68 1.64
N ASN A 157 -5.19 9.82 2.63
CA ASN A 157 -6.31 9.08 3.20
C ASN A 157 -6.99 9.92 4.30
N ARG A 158 -7.97 10.72 3.91
CA ARG A 158 -8.66 11.66 4.81
C ARG A 158 -9.46 10.97 5.91
N ASP A 159 -10.00 9.81 5.63
CA ASP A 159 -10.79 9.06 6.63
C ASP A 159 -9.94 8.68 7.85
N LEU A 160 -8.65 8.37 7.62
CA LEU A 160 -7.72 8.10 8.72
C LEU A 160 -7.29 9.36 9.48
N THR A 161 -7.20 10.48 8.82
CA THR A 161 -6.90 11.77 9.47
C THR A 161 -8.02 12.12 10.45
N GLU A 162 -9.26 12.03 10.03
CA GLU A 162 -10.43 12.23 10.92
C GLU A 162 -10.48 11.22 12.07
N VAL A 163 -10.23 9.94 11.81
CA VAL A 163 -10.21 8.90 12.85
C VAL A 163 -9.09 9.17 13.88
N ARG A 164 -7.91 9.59 13.44
CA ARG A 164 -6.80 9.96 14.33
C ARG A 164 -7.11 11.20 15.17
N GLU A 165 -7.70 12.22 14.57
CA GLU A 165 -8.16 13.41 15.30
C GLU A 165 -9.17 13.04 16.37
N LEU A 166 -10.12 12.14 16.07
CA LEU A 166 -11.07 11.62 17.04
C LEU A 166 -10.39 10.80 18.15
N GLN A 167 -9.42 9.94 17.83
CA GLN A 167 -8.68 9.13 18.80
C GLN A 167 -7.83 10.00 19.75
N ASN A 168 -7.28 11.10 19.24
CA ASN A 168 -6.49 12.07 20.00
C ASN A 168 -7.38 13.11 20.73
N SER A 169 -8.69 13.05 20.58
CA SER A 169 -9.60 13.97 21.26
C SER A 169 -9.57 13.75 22.79
N GLU A 170 -9.61 14.83 23.56
CA GLU A 170 -9.63 14.78 25.03
C GLU A 170 -10.70 13.83 25.62
N LYS A 171 -11.82 13.65 24.92
CA LYS A 171 -12.90 12.74 25.32
C LYS A 171 -12.49 11.28 25.31
N VAL A 172 -11.72 10.86 24.30
CA VAL A 172 -11.23 9.47 24.18
C VAL A 172 -10.14 9.20 25.20
N GLU A 173 -9.23 10.15 25.42
CA GLU A 173 -8.19 10.05 26.46
C GLU A 173 -8.79 9.93 27.87
N GLN A 174 -9.83 10.70 28.18
CA GLN A 174 -10.52 10.63 29.48
C GLN A 174 -11.18 9.27 29.70
N HIS A 175 -11.82 8.67 28.68
CA HIS A 175 -12.42 7.33 28.80
C HIS A 175 -11.37 6.23 28.99
N THR A 176 -10.23 6.34 28.35
CA THR A 176 -9.14 5.36 28.47
C THR A 176 -8.46 5.42 29.83
N ARG A 177 -8.41 6.58 30.49
CA ARG A 177 -7.87 6.75 31.87
C ARG A 177 -8.80 6.29 32.96
N GLN A 178 -10.12 6.30 32.76
CA GLN A 178 -11.10 5.85 33.74
C GLN A 178 -11.23 4.31 33.84
N ASN A 179 -10.75 3.58 32.84
CA ASN A 179 -10.82 2.10 32.77
C ASN A 179 -9.49 1.41 33.15
N ARG A 180 -8.55 2.12 33.74
CA ARG A 180 -7.32 1.58 34.34
C ARG A 180 -7.34 1.72 35.85
#